data_18b830b27b15eea36011ee0333600713
#
_entry.id   18b830b27b15eea36011ee0333600713
#
_cell.length_a   1.000
_cell.length_b   1.000
_cell.length_c   1.000
_cell.angle_alpha   90.00
_cell.angle_beta   90.00
_cell.angle_gamma   90.00
#
_symmetry.space_group_name_H-M   'P 1'
#
loop_
_entity.id
_entity.type
_entity.pdbx_description
1 polymer ?
#
loop_
_entity_poly.entity_id
_entity_poly.type
_entity_poly.pdbx_seq_one_letter_code
_entity_poly.pdbx_strand_id
1 'polypeptide(L)'
;MVLSLTLACVVSGCAQGKKHGLDPKKPTVITVWHAYNAFAKTKFDEKVTEFNETKGLELGIVVDAYGYGSSGELDDALFNSANKIIGSDPLPNVFTVYPDSAYRLDQLAPLVEMEEYFSAEELERYRPEFLSEGVWGEEGRHKLIPVAKSTELLFVNETGWRKFCSDTGITDEALGTWEGLVLAAEAYYRWSGGQPFLGMNSFNDFAVLTAIQDGADPFPTDGKSVSFAYSKETARKAWDAYYVPHMMGWYKSSVFNQDGVKSGSLLAYIGSSAGAGYFPKEVIVDGENQYPIECSVRPYPTFEGGHGYMSQRGADMGIFRSGEAAEYASAEFLKWFTDSERNIEFTASIGYIPVENAALSSIEELEKFVQKSDNAEAVKKSVTAALEAMQEGKFYARRPFENSYEVNELFSRSLEKKVELDLNELQNRVENGEDRGTVISGFMDDGNFEAWYQNLMREINGEINGEINE
;
A
#
# COMPACT_ATOMS: atom_id res chain seq x y z
N MET A 1 -36.60 41.11 62.56
CA MET A 1 -36.17 41.56 61.22
C MET A 1 -35.35 40.44 60.64
N VAL A 2 -35.96 39.55 59.85
CA VAL A 2 -35.34 38.34 59.25
C VAL A 2 -35.02 38.66 57.80
N LEU A 3 -33.76 38.67 57.48
CA LEU A 3 -33.29 38.96 56.12
C LEU A 3 -33.26 37.61 55.34
N SER A 4 -34.18 37.41 54.40
CA SER A 4 -34.18 36.29 53.49
C SER A 4 -33.22 36.57 52.34
N LEU A 5 -32.12 35.83 52.27
CA LEU A 5 -31.21 35.81 51.13
C LEU A 5 -31.76 34.81 50.10
N THR A 6 -32.33 35.31 49.02
CA THR A 6 -32.68 34.52 47.84
C THR A 6 -31.41 34.30 47.00
N LEU A 7 -30.94 33.05 46.97
CA LEU A 7 -29.83 32.61 46.12
C LEU A 7 -30.41 32.34 44.70
N ALA A 8 -30.18 33.25 43.77
CA ALA A 8 -30.50 33.05 42.36
C ALA A 8 -29.42 32.16 41.74
N CYS A 9 -29.75 30.88 41.54
CA CYS A 9 -28.95 30.01 40.67
C CYS A 9 -29.08 30.49 39.20
N VAL A 10 -28.08 31.19 38.74
CA VAL A 10 -27.91 31.43 37.29
C VAL A 10 -27.48 30.12 36.66
N VAL A 11 -28.43 29.41 36.08
CA VAL A 11 -28.15 28.31 35.15
C VAL A 11 -27.62 28.95 33.88
N SER A 12 -26.30 29.13 33.79
CA SER A 12 -25.63 29.40 32.51
C SER A 12 -25.74 28.14 31.65
N GLY A 13 -26.86 27.97 30.95
CA GLY A 13 -26.94 27.07 29.86
C GLY A 13 -25.98 27.58 28.78
N CYS A 14 -24.82 26.95 28.67
CA CYS A 14 -23.98 27.09 27.46
C CYS A 14 -24.79 26.68 26.26
N ALA A 15 -25.38 27.67 25.58
CA ALA A 15 -25.73 27.51 24.19
C ALA A 15 -24.41 27.40 23.43
N GLN A 16 -23.87 26.17 23.35
CA GLN A 16 -22.89 25.87 22.31
C GLN A 16 -23.59 26.15 20.98
N GLY A 17 -23.22 27.26 20.35
CA GLY A 17 -23.68 27.61 19.01
C GLY A 17 -23.45 26.40 18.11
N LYS A 18 -24.42 26.11 17.24
CA LYS A 18 -24.36 25.02 16.26
C LYS A 18 -23.03 25.14 15.50
N LYS A 19 -22.08 24.32 15.84
CA LYS A 19 -20.75 24.34 15.19
C LYS A 19 -20.95 23.75 13.79
N HIS A 20 -20.74 24.53 12.75
CA HIS A 20 -20.85 24.12 11.35
C HIS A 20 -22.20 23.48 10.96
N GLY A 21 -23.31 23.89 11.59
CA GLY A 21 -24.64 23.41 11.23
C GLY A 21 -25.07 22.04 11.76
N LEU A 22 -24.22 21.36 12.56
CA LEU A 22 -24.57 20.07 13.18
C LEU A 22 -25.64 20.24 14.27
N ASP A 23 -26.54 19.26 14.37
CA ASP A 23 -27.62 19.23 15.36
C ASP A 23 -27.89 17.79 15.84
N PRO A 24 -27.56 17.43 17.09
CA PRO A 24 -27.81 16.08 17.63
C PRO A 24 -29.28 15.64 17.56
N LYS A 25 -30.23 16.58 17.44
CA LYS A 25 -31.66 16.28 17.29
C LYS A 25 -32.04 16.00 15.82
N LYS A 26 -31.20 16.39 14.88
CA LYS A 26 -31.36 16.17 13.44
C LYS A 26 -30.00 15.79 12.85
N PRO A 27 -29.57 14.54 13.04
CA PRO A 27 -28.22 14.12 12.64
C PRO A 27 -27.94 14.33 11.16
N THR A 28 -26.71 14.75 10.87
CA THR A 28 -26.15 14.76 9.51
C THR A 28 -25.66 13.36 9.19
N VAL A 29 -26.19 12.76 8.12
CA VAL A 29 -25.72 11.46 7.61
C VAL A 29 -24.62 11.72 6.60
N ILE A 30 -23.47 11.06 6.77
CA ILE A 30 -22.38 11.02 5.80
C ILE A 30 -22.19 9.60 5.31
N THR A 31 -21.90 9.45 4.02
CA THR A 31 -21.60 8.15 3.40
C THR A 31 -20.09 7.97 3.25
N VAL A 32 -19.61 6.77 3.58
CA VAL A 32 -18.19 6.39 3.47
C VAL A 32 -18.05 5.20 2.56
N TRP A 33 -17.30 5.32 1.45
CA TRP A 33 -16.95 4.21 0.58
C TRP A 33 -15.53 3.75 0.82
N HIS A 34 -15.32 2.43 0.97
CA HIS A 34 -14.01 1.90 1.29
C HIS A 34 -13.73 0.57 0.60
N ALA A 35 -12.45 0.24 0.44
CA ALA A 35 -11.97 -1.00 -0.16
C ALA A 35 -11.50 -2.05 0.89
N TYR A 36 -11.81 -1.85 2.18
CA TYR A 36 -11.51 -2.88 3.17
C TYR A 36 -12.36 -4.12 2.92
N ASN A 37 -11.72 -5.29 2.97
CA ASN A 37 -12.36 -6.58 2.74
C ASN A 37 -12.15 -7.53 3.92
N ALA A 38 -12.88 -8.64 3.93
CA ALA A 38 -12.75 -9.71 4.92
C ALA A 38 -12.64 -9.19 6.38
N PHE A 39 -11.59 -9.53 7.09
CA PHE A 39 -11.37 -9.15 8.49
C PHE A 39 -11.19 -7.63 8.67
N ALA A 40 -10.50 -6.97 7.74
CA ALA A 40 -10.32 -5.51 7.80
C ALA A 40 -11.66 -4.77 7.69
N LYS A 41 -12.58 -5.24 6.84
CA LYS A 41 -13.95 -4.70 6.77
C LYS A 41 -14.67 -4.85 8.11
N THR A 42 -14.62 -6.03 8.73
CA THR A 42 -15.27 -6.25 10.02
C THR A 42 -14.75 -5.26 11.07
N LYS A 43 -13.42 -5.03 11.13
CA LYS A 43 -12.83 -4.08 12.05
C LYS A 43 -13.20 -2.63 11.75
N PHE A 44 -13.34 -2.28 10.50
CA PHE A 44 -13.80 -0.94 10.11
C PHE A 44 -15.28 -0.73 10.49
N ASP A 45 -16.15 -1.71 10.24
CA ASP A 45 -17.56 -1.67 10.60
C ASP A 45 -17.75 -1.55 12.15
N GLU A 46 -16.90 -2.23 12.95
CA GLU A 46 -16.85 -2.07 14.42
C GLU A 46 -16.54 -0.61 14.81
N LYS A 47 -15.55 0.03 14.15
CA LYS A 47 -15.18 1.43 14.40
C LYS A 47 -16.28 2.41 13.96
N VAL A 48 -16.94 2.18 12.85
CA VAL A 48 -18.10 2.97 12.41
C VAL A 48 -19.22 2.89 13.46
N THR A 49 -19.51 1.70 13.95
CA THR A 49 -20.50 1.49 15.02
C THR A 49 -20.12 2.25 16.29
N GLU A 50 -18.87 2.13 16.75
CA GLU A 50 -18.34 2.83 17.92
C GLU A 50 -18.47 4.36 17.74
N PHE A 51 -18.12 4.90 16.57
CA PHE A 51 -18.30 6.33 16.29
C PHE A 51 -19.76 6.75 16.39
N ASN A 52 -20.65 6.02 15.75
CA ASN A 52 -22.10 6.33 15.72
C ASN A 52 -22.72 6.29 17.12
N GLU A 53 -22.27 5.38 17.99
CA GLU A 53 -22.78 5.23 19.36
C GLU A 53 -22.15 6.21 20.38
N THR A 54 -21.01 6.84 20.02
CA THR A 54 -20.26 7.74 20.93
C THR A 54 -20.17 9.15 20.38
N LYS A 55 -19.09 9.49 19.69
CA LYS A 55 -18.80 10.84 19.19
C LYS A 55 -19.81 11.32 18.15
N GLY A 56 -20.27 10.42 17.28
CA GLY A 56 -21.30 10.73 16.30
C GLY A 56 -22.63 11.13 16.96
N LEU A 57 -23.04 10.37 18.00
CA LEU A 57 -24.25 10.69 18.77
C LEU A 57 -24.12 12.05 19.47
N GLU A 58 -22.95 12.36 20.07
CA GLU A 58 -22.67 13.64 20.72
C GLU A 58 -22.79 14.82 19.76
N LEU A 59 -22.22 14.69 18.56
CA LEU A 59 -22.17 15.77 17.55
C LEU A 59 -23.39 15.83 16.64
N GLY A 60 -24.23 14.81 16.61
CA GLY A 60 -25.30 14.66 15.63
C GLY A 60 -24.78 14.26 14.25
N ILE A 61 -23.90 13.27 14.20
CA ILE A 61 -23.34 12.70 12.98
C ILE A 61 -23.69 11.21 12.94
N VAL A 62 -24.08 10.70 11.77
CA VAL A 62 -24.24 9.28 11.50
C VAL A 62 -23.39 8.93 10.28
N VAL A 63 -22.53 7.96 10.43
CA VAL A 63 -21.71 7.38 9.35
C VAL A 63 -22.41 6.14 8.80
N ASP A 64 -22.64 6.12 7.48
CA ASP A 64 -23.15 4.99 6.72
C ASP A 64 -22.05 4.50 5.76
N ALA A 65 -21.47 3.32 6.03
CA ALA A 65 -20.29 2.83 5.35
C ALA A 65 -20.61 1.69 4.36
N TYR A 66 -20.03 1.76 3.16
CA TYR A 66 -20.19 0.79 2.08
C TYR A 66 -18.82 0.24 1.65
N GLY A 67 -18.65 -1.08 1.76
CA GLY A 67 -17.42 -1.77 1.36
C GLY A 67 -17.50 -2.29 -0.06
N TYR A 68 -16.46 -1.99 -0.86
CA TYR A 68 -16.23 -2.56 -2.18
C TYR A 68 -15.23 -3.74 -2.06
N GLY A 69 -15.25 -4.66 -3.02
CA GLY A 69 -14.43 -5.88 -2.97
C GLY A 69 -12.94 -5.63 -3.14
N SER A 70 -12.58 -4.56 -3.85
CA SER A 70 -11.20 -4.17 -4.13
C SER A 70 -11.08 -2.65 -4.34
N SER A 71 -9.84 -2.15 -4.34
CA SER A 71 -9.56 -0.75 -4.70
C SER A 71 -9.96 -0.43 -6.14
N GLY A 72 -9.78 -1.37 -7.07
CA GLY A 72 -10.19 -1.18 -8.46
C GLY A 72 -11.70 -1.07 -8.63
N GLU A 73 -12.49 -1.93 -7.95
CA GLU A 73 -13.96 -1.82 -7.97
C GLU A 73 -14.45 -0.50 -7.34
N LEU A 74 -13.78 -0.05 -6.29
CA LEU A 74 -14.08 1.24 -5.68
C LEU A 74 -13.74 2.41 -6.62
N ASP A 75 -12.57 2.38 -7.25
CA ASP A 75 -12.15 3.40 -8.21
C ASP A 75 -13.16 3.48 -9.37
N ASP A 76 -13.54 2.34 -9.97
CA ASP A 76 -14.57 2.29 -11.03
C ASP A 76 -15.88 2.92 -10.57
N ALA A 77 -16.36 2.62 -9.36
CA ALA A 77 -17.58 3.18 -8.82
C ALA A 77 -17.47 4.70 -8.61
N LEU A 78 -16.34 5.18 -8.07
CA LEU A 78 -16.07 6.61 -7.85
C LEU A 78 -16.01 7.37 -9.19
N PHE A 79 -15.29 6.85 -10.19
CA PHE A 79 -15.19 7.47 -11.51
C PHE A 79 -16.53 7.46 -12.25
N ASN A 80 -17.31 6.37 -12.17
CA ASN A 80 -18.64 6.32 -12.74
C ASN A 80 -19.58 7.36 -12.12
N SER A 81 -19.52 7.52 -10.79
CA SER A 81 -20.32 8.52 -10.06
C SER A 81 -19.87 9.95 -10.39
N ALA A 82 -18.56 10.23 -10.42
CA ALA A 82 -18.01 11.53 -10.75
C ALA A 82 -18.37 11.96 -12.19
N ASN A 83 -18.35 11.03 -13.13
CA ASN A 83 -18.77 11.24 -14.53
C ASN A 83 -20.29 11.19 -14.73
N LYS A 84 -21.08 10.97 -13.68
CA LYS A 84 -22.55 10.92 -13.74
C LYS A 84 -23.08 9.88 -14.73
N ILE A 85 -22.42 8.73 -14.79
CA ILE A 85 -22.86 7.60 -15.64
C ILE A 85 -24.24 7.15 -15.19
N ILE A 86 -25.12 6.89 -16.15
CA ILE A 86 -26.50 6.49 -15.85
C ILE A 86 -26.51 5.17 -15.07
N GLY A 87 -27.11 5.21 -13.88
CA GLY A 87 -27.21 4.07 -12.98
C GLY A 87 -26.11 4.01 -11.93
N SER A 88 -25.14 4.94 -11.93
CA SER A 88 -24.20 5.08 -10.82
C SER A 88 -24.85 5.70 -9.60
N ASP A 89 -24.39 5.30 -8.41
CA ASP A 89 -24.78 5.90 -7.15
C ASP A 89 -24.27 7.34 -7.02
N PRO A 90 -24.89 8.18 -6.17
CA PRO A 90 -24.33 9.49 -5.84
C PRO A 90 -22.94 9.35 -5.20
N LEU A 91 -22.06 10.34 -5.43
CA LEU A 91 -20.75 10.39 -4.79
C LEU A 91 -20.88 10.31 -3.25
N PRO A 92 -20.01 9.54 -2.57
CA PRO A 92 -19.95 9.50 -1.11
C PRO A 92 -19.41 10.83 -0.55
N ASN A 93 -19.54 11.02 0.77
CA ASN A 93 -18.87 12.14 1.43
C ASN A 93 -17.38 11.85 1.65
N VAL A 94 -17.05 10.62 2.10
CA VAL A 94 -15.68 10.17 2.39
C VAL A 94 -15.42 8.89 1.58
N PHE A 95 -14.18 8.70 1.15
CA PHE A 95 -13.80 7.49 0.41
C PHE A 95 -12.33 7.16 0.59
N THR A 96 -11.99 5.87 0.57
CA THR A 96 -10.60 5.42 0.51
C THR A 96 -10.09 5.50 -0.92
N VAL A 97 -8.85 5.97 -1.10
CA VAL A 97 -8.30 6.20 -2.44
C VAL A 97 -6.76 6.24 -2.41
N TYR A 98 -6.13 5.90 -3.51
CA TYR A 98 -4.71 6.16 -3.73
C TYR A 98 -4.50 7.55 -4.37
N PRO A 99 -3.33 8.18 -4.16
CA PRO A 99 -3.07 9.57 -4.60
C PRO A 99 -3.34 9.84 -6.09
N ASP A 100 -2.93 8.92 -6.97
CA ASP A 100 -3.13 9.09 -8.43
C ASP A 100 -4.62 9.10 -8.82
N SER A 101 -5.39 8.16 -8.27
CA SER A 101 -6.86 8.13 -8.47
C SER A 101 -7.53 9.35 -7.86
N ALA A 102 -7.09 9.78 -6.67
CA ALA A 102 -7.63 10.98 -6.02
C ALA A 102 -7.36 12.25 -6.82
N TYR A 103 -6.16 12.40 -7.37
CA TYR A 103 -5.81 13.53 -8.23
C TYR A 103 -6.73 13.62 -9.45
N ARG A 104 -7.00 12.49 -10.13
CA ARG A 104 -7.95 12.42 -11.26
C ARG A 104 -9.38 12.73 -10.83
N LEU A 105 -9.81 12.22 -9.68
CA LEU A 105 -11.16 12.48 -9.14
C LEU A 105 -11.33 13.96 -8.80
N ASP A 106 -10.32 14.63 -8.24
CA ASP A 106 -10.35 16.06 -7.91
C ASP A 106 -10.60 16.94 -9.14
N GLN A 107 -10.17 16.50 -10.34
CA GLN A 107 -10.45 17.18 -11.61
C GLN A 107 -11.92 17.04 -12.06
N LEU A 108 -12.60 15.96 -11.66
CA LEU A 108 -13.99 15.67 -12.04
C LEU A 108 -15.00 16.16 -10.99
N ALA A 109 -14.64 16.00 -9.72
CA ALA A 109 -15.44 16.36 -8.56
C ALA A 109 -14.51 16.87 -7.46
N PRO A 110 -14.52 18.19 -7.15
CA PRO A 110 -13.54 18.80 -6.26
C PRO A 110 -13.51 18.16 -4.87
N LEU A 111 -12.29 17.94 -4.36
CA LEU A 111 -12.03 17.49 -3.00
C LEU A 111 -11.88 18.68 -2.05
N VAL A 112 -12.22 18.44 -0.80
CA VAL A 112 -11.98 19.37 0.31
C VAL A 112 -10.48 19.56 0.54
N GLU A 113 -10.05 20.77 0.82
CA GLU A 113 -8.73 21.07 1.38
C GLU A 113 -8.80 20.85 2.89
N MET A 114 -7.99 19.92 3.39
CA MET A 114 -8.09 19.48 4.78
C MET A 114 -7.84 20.63 5.78
N GLU A 115 -7.04 21.63 5.41
CA GLU A 115 -6.79 22.84 6.21
C GLU A 115 -8.06 23.66 6.50
N GLU A 116 -9.14 23.45 5.78
CA GLU A 116 -10.42 24.10 6.07
C GLU A 116 -11.07 23.56 7.35
N TYR A 117 -10.76 22.32 7.69
CA TYR A 117 -11.36 21.61 8.82
C TYR A 117 -10.36 21.06 9.83
N PHE A 118 -9.10 20.90 9.45
CA PHE A 118 -8.00 20.49 10.33
C PHE A 118 -7.11 21.69 10.66
N SER A 119 -6.80 21.90 11.93
CA SER A 119 -5.79 22.88 12.32
C SER A 119 -4.39 22.40 11.96
N ALA A 120 -3.41 23.31 11.90
CA ALA A 120 -2.02 22.95 11.67
C ALA A 120 -1.51 21.93 12.73
N GLU A 121 -1.89 22.11 14.00
CA GLU A 121 -1.53 21.21 15.09
C GLU A 121 -2.13 19.80 14.90
N GLU A 122 -3.34 19.69 14.34
CA GLU A 122 -3.96 18.39 14.04
C GLU A 122 -3.26 17.70 12.87
N LEU A 123 -2.84 18.44 11.84
CA LEU A 123 -2.07 17.89 10.71
C LEU A 123 -0.64 17.50 11.13
N GLU A 124 0.02 18.25 12.00
CA GLU A 124 1.35 17.92 12.54
C GLU A 124 1.39 16.63 13.37
N ARG A 125 0.24 16.11 13.79
CA ARG A 125 0.15 14.81 14.49
C ARG A 125 0.49 13.64 13.59
N TYR A 126 0.19 13.75 12.30
CA TYR A 126 0.46 12.70 11.32
C TYR A 126 1.95 12.63 10.97
N ARG A 127 2.39 11.44 10.59
CA ARG A 127 3.73 11.27 10.06
C ARG A 127 3.88 12.06 8.76
N PRO A 128 4.91 12.93 8.64
CA PRO A 128 5.03 13.82 7.47
C PRO A 128 5.09 13.09 6.13
N GLU A 129 5.78 11.93 6.07
CA GLU A 129 5.87 11.14 4.85
C GLU A 129 4.50 10.59 4.42
N PHE A 130 3.66 10.18 5.38
CA PHE A 130 2.31 9.68 5.08
C PHE A 130 1.39 10.79 4.62
N LEU A 131 1.48 11.95 5.27
CA LEU A 131 0.65 13.10 4.92
C LEU A 131 1.02 13.70 3.55
N SER A 132 2.31 13.62 3.17
CA SER A 132 2.82 14.23 1.94
C SER A 132 2.27 13.64 0.64
N GLU A 133 1.73 12.42 0.65
CA GLU A 133 1.08 11.82 -0.52
C GLU A 133 -0.21 12.53 -0.92
N GLY A 134 -0.90 13.14 0.06
CA GLY A 134 -2.14 13.87 -0.15
C GLY A 134 -1.95 15.32 -0.60
N VAL A 135 -0.72 15.74 -0.92
CA VAL A 135 -0.41 17.15 -1.21
C VAL A 135 -0.32 17.42 -2.71
N TRP A 136 -1.26 18.22 -3.22
CA TRP A 136 -1.19 18.79 -4.58
C TRP A 136 -1.99 20.09 -4.68
N GLY A 137 -1.92 20.76 -5.85
CA GLY A 137 -2.58 22.04 -6.08
C GLY A 137 -1.67 23.25 -5.85
N GLU A 138 -2.21 24.45 -6.07
CA GLU A 138 -1.43 25.70 -6.19
C GLU A 138 -0.64 26.06 -4.94
N GLU A 139 -1.10 25.74 -3.75
CA GLU A 139 -0.47 26.12 -2.48
C GLU A 139 0.06 24.93 -1.68
N GLY A 140 0.12 23.72 -2.28
CA GLY A 140 0.54 22.53 -1.55
C GLY A 140 -0.41 22.15 -0.43
N ARG A 141 -1.71 22.29 -0.65
CA ARG A 141 -2.77 21.91 0.30
C ARG A 141 -2.98 20.41 0.35
N HIS A 142 -3.36 19.92 1.54
CA HIS A 142 -3.67 18.51 1.74
C HIS A 142 -5.10 18.19 1.25
N LYS A 143 -5.21 17.25 0.33
CA LYS A 143 -6.49 16.75 -0.19
C LYS A 143 -6.87 15.40 0.40
N LEU A 144 -5.92 14.70 1.03
CA LEU A 144 -6.11 13.39 1.63
C LEU A 144 -5.58 13.38 3.07
N ILE A 145 -6.17 12.51 3.89
CA ILE A 145 -5.69 12.16 5.22
C ILE A 145 -5.27 10.69 5.23
N PRO A 146 -4.06 10.35 5.67
CA PRO A 146 -3.65 8.97 5.88
C PRO A 146 -4.45 8.35 7.01
N VAL A 147 -4.95 7.13 6.80
CA VAL A 147 -5.81 6.45 7.81
C VAL A 147 -5.27 5.11 8.25
N ALA A 148 -4.57 4.39 7.36
CA ALA A 148 -3.94 3.11 7.64
C ALA A 148 -2.89 2.82 6.56
N LYS A 149 -1.63 2.77 6.92
CA LYS A 149 -0.53 2.57 5.98
C LYS A 149 0.02 1.15 6.05
N SER A 150 0.63 0.70 4.97
CA SER A 150 1.34 -0.56 4.89
C SER A 150 2.60 -0.38 4.03
N THR A 151 3.48 -1.38 4.05
CA THR A 151 4.66 -1.43 3.20
C THR A 151 4.87 -2.83 2.66
N GLU A 152 5.72 -2.99 1.69
CA GLU A 152 6.15 -4.32 1.23
C GLU A 152 7.29 -4.84 2.10
N LEU A 153 7.24 -6.14 2.39
CA LEU A 153 8.19 -6.87 3.21
C LEU A 153 8.52 -8.22 2.56
N LEU A 154 9.64 -8.79 2.95
CA LEU A 154 10.03 -10.13 2.55
C LEU A 154 9.57 -11.15 3.61
N PHE A 155 8.61 -12.00 3.24
CA PHE A 155 8.09 -13.10 4.05
C PHE A 155 8.81 -14.39 3.69
N VAL A 156 9.29 -15.12 4.70
CA VAL A 156 10.12 -16.32 4.50
C VAL A 156 9.59 -17.49 5.34
N ASN A 157 9.48 -18.65 4.73
CA ASN A 157 9.39 -19.92 5.46
C ASN A 157 10.75 -20.19 6.13
N GLU A 158 10.88 -19.75 7.36
CA GLU A 158 12.13 -19.81 8.13
C GLU A 158 12.60 -21.25 8.35
N THR A 159 11.70 -22.19 8.50
CA THR A 159 12.05 -23.61 8.65
C THR A 159 12.75 -24.15 7.41
N GLY A 160 12.23 -23.86 6.23
CA GLY A 160 12.86 -24.22 4.96
C GLY A 160 14.15 -23.45 4.70
N TRP A 161 14.19 -22.15 5.04
CA TRP A 161 15.36 -21.30 4.89
C TRP A 161 16.55 -21.81 5.72
N ARG A 162 16.36 -22.09 7.00
CA ARG A 162 17.42 -22.64 7.86
C ARG A 162 17.99 -23.96 7.33
N LYS A 163 17.13 -24.83 6.81
CA LYS A 163 17.57 -26.08 6.19
C LYS A 163 18.45 -25.80 4.97
N PHE A 164 17.99 -24.94 4.07
CA PHE A 164 18.73 -24.56 2.88
C PHE A 164 20.08 -23.93 3.23
N CYS A 165 20.13 -23.00 4.18
CA CYS A 165 21.38 -22.38 4.68
C CYS A 165 22.36 -23.42 5.23
N SER A 166 21.86 -24.36 6.05
CA SER A 166 22.69 -25.42 6.62
C SER A 166 23.30 -26.33 5.55
N ASP A 167 22.57 -26.63 4.49
CA ASP A 167 23.00 -27.55 3.45
C ASP A 167 23.93 -26.87 2.40
N THR A 168 23.85 -25.56 2.23
CA THR A 168 24.54 -24.83 1.14
C THR A 168 25.59 -23.84 1.61
N GLY A 169 25.54 -23.40 2.87
CA GLY A 169 26.41 -22.35 3.41
C GLY A 169 25.98 -20.93 3.05
N ILE A 170 24.84 -20.74 2.39
CA ILE A 170 24.21 -19.42 2.21
C ILE A 170 23.85 -18.86 3.59
N THR A 171 23.94 -17.55 3.78
CA THR A 171 23.68 -16.88 5.06
C THR A 171 22.53 -15.87 4.96
N ASP A 172 22.06 -15.42 6.12
CA ASP A 172 20.92 -14.47 6.23
C ASP A 172 21.18 -13.14 5.54
N GLU A 173 22.45 -12.72 5.42
CA GLU A 173 22.84 -11.49 4.73
C GLU A 173 22.36 -11.45 3.27
N ALA A 174 22.23 -12.62 2.63
CA ALA A 174 21.71 -12.72 1.25
C ALA A 174 20.26 -12.22 1.11
N LEU A 175 19.48 -12.18 2.19
CA LEU A 175 18.09 -11.69 2.16
C LEU A 175 18.00 -10.16 2.24
N GLY A 176 19.08 -9.46 2.54
CA GLY A 176 19.11 -8.01 2.74
C GLY A 176 19.24 -7.20 1.45
N THR A 177 19.74 -7.81 0.36
CA THR A 177 19.96 -7.14 -0.92
C THR A 177 19.32 -7.87 -2.08
N TRP A 178 18.97 -7.14 -3.15
CA TRP A 178 18.43 -7.76 -4.36
C TRP A 178 19.45 -8.69 -5.03
N GLU A 179 20.72 -8.30 -5.07
CA GLU A 179 21.82 -9.11 -5.60
C GLU A 179 21.99 -10.40 -4.79
N GLY A 180 21.95 -10.28 -3.46
CA GLY A 180 21.98 -11.43 -2.55
C GLY A 180 20.80 -12.38 -2.74
N LEU A 181 19.59 -11.83 -2.89
CA LEU A 181 18.37 -12.62 -3.17
C LEU A 181 18.46 -13.38 -4.48
N VAL A 182 18.97 -12.76 -5.56
CA VAL A 182 19.17 -13.43 -6.85
C VAL A 182 20.15 -14.60 -6.71
N LEU A 183 21.28 -14.39 -6.02
CA LEU A 183 22.25 -15.46 -5.75
C LEU A 183 21.67 -16.60 -4.91
N ALA A 184 20.93 -16.26 -3.86
CA ALA A 184 20.23 -17.24 -3.02
C ALA A 184 19.18 -18.02 -3.82
N ALA A 185 18.44 -17.36 -4.70
CA ALA A 185 17.41 -17.97 -5.53
C ALA A 185 18.00 -18.94 -6.57
N GLU A 186 19.11 -18.59 -7.21
CA GLU A 186 19.83 -19.50 -8.10
C GLU A 186 20.33 -20.73 -7.34
N ALA A 187 20.94 -20.53 -6.17
CA ALA A 187 21.42 -21.63 -5.33
C ALA A 187 20.27 -22.53 -4.84
N TYR A 188 19.16 -21.93 -4.43
CA TYR A 188 17.96 -22.64 -4.00
C TYR A 188 17.36 -23.48 -5.14
N TYR A 189 17.24 -22.91 -6.33
CA TYR A 189 16.73 -23.62 -7.50
C TYR A 189 17.54 -24.88 -7.80
N ARG A 190 18.87 -24.81 -7.71
CA ARG A 190 19.75 -25.98 -7.88
C ARG A 190 19.59 -26.99 -6.74
N TRP A 191 19.57 -26.51 -5.48
CA TRP A 191 19.46 -27.35 -4.28
C TRP A 191 18.13 -28.07 -4.20
N SER A 192 17.03 -27.39 -4.53
CA SER A 192 15.66 -27.90 -4.45
C SER A 192 15.27 -28.81 -5.64
N GLY A 193 16.12 -28.93 -6.67
CA GLY A 193 15.79 -29.67 -7.89
C GLY A 193 14.82 -28.93 -8.83
N GLY A 194 14.87 -27.59 -8.82
CA GLY A 194 14.13 -26.76 -9.77
C GLY A 194 12.91 -26.04 -9.20
N GLN A 195 12.79 -25.95 -7.87
CA GLN A 195 11.72 -25.15 -7.27
C GLN A 195 12.11 -23.66 -7.24
N PRO A 196 11.19 -22.73 -7.60
CA PRO A 196 11.43 -21.32 -7.44
C PRO A 196 11.57 -20.93 -5.97
N PHE A 197 12.42 -19.92 -5.73
CA PHE A 197 12.70 -19.40 -4.40
C PHE A 197 11.67 -18.36 -3.96
N LEU A 198 11.45 -17.34 -4.80
CA LEU A 198 10.71 -16.13 -4.45
C LEU A 198 9.42 -15.99 -5.27
N GLY A 199 8.33 -15.69 -4.57
CA GLY A 199 7.10 -15.18 -5.14
C GLY A 199 7.08 -13.65 -5.18
N MET A 200 6.89 -13.06 -6.35
CA MET A 200 6.80 -11.61 -6.48
C MET A 200 5.71 -11.27 -7.49
N ASN A 201 4.60 -10.71 -7.02
CA ASN A 201 3.40 -10.45 -7.81
C ASN A 201 3.10 -8.97 -8.01
N SER A 202 3.81 -8.09 -7.34
CA SER A 202 3.66 -6.66 -7.51
C SER A 202 4.97 -6.08 -7.97
N PHE A 203 4.95 -5.61 -9.21
CA PHE A 203 6.08 -4.85 -9.75
C PHE A 203 5.91 -3.34 -9.50
N ASN A 204 4.70 -2.93 -9.10
CA ASN A 204 4.33 -1.51 -9.04
C ASN A 204 5.31 -0.65 -8.26
N ASP A 205 5.78 -1.13 -7.13
CA ASP A 205 6.71 -0.35 -6.33
C ASP A 205 8.18 -0.68 -6.64
N PHE A 206 8.45 -1.89 -7.19
CA PHE A 206 9.82 -2.32 -7.48
C PHE A 206 10.53 -1.39 -8.47
N ALA A 207 9.87 -1.04 -9.58
CA ALA A 207 10.47 -0.18 -10.60
C ALA A 207 10.81 1.21 -10.07
N VAL A 208 9.86 1.81 -9.32
CA VAL A 208 10.06 3.11 -8.68
C VAL A 208 11.13 3.02 -7.60
N LEU A 209 11.04 2.02 -6.71
CA LEU A 209 12.00 1.85 -5.61
C LEU A 209 13.41 1.56 -6.12
N THR A 210 13.58 0.88 -7.25
CA THR A 210 14.89 0.68 -7.87
C THR A 210 15.56 2.03 -8.15
N ALA A 211 14.83 3.00 -8.71
CA ALA A 211 15.37 4.33 -8.96
C ALA A 211 15.65 5.10 -7.66
N ILE A 212 14.70 5.08 -6.73
CA ILE A 212 14.82 5.81 -5.47
C ILE A 212 15.96 5.24 -4.61
N GLN A 213 16.12 3.92 -4.54
CA GLN A 213 17.23 3.26 -3.84
C GLN A 213 18.58 3.57 -4.51
N ASP A 214 18.59 3.79 -5.84
CA ASP A 214 19.77 4.22 -6.60
C ASP A 214 20.04 5.73 -6.48
N GLY A 215 19.22 6.47 -5.72
CA GLY A 215 19.38 7.89 -5.42
C GLY A 215 18.73 8.84 -6.43
N ALA A 216 17.86 8.36 -7.31
CA ALA A 216 17.19 9.18 -8.32
C ALA A 216 15.66 9.10 -8.19
N ASP A 217 14.98 10.25 -8.24
CA ASP A 217 13.52 10.29 -8.43
C ASP A 217 13.22 9.96 -9.91
N PRO A 218 12.42 8.93 -10.22
CA PRO A 218 12.07 8.61 -11.60
C PRO A 218 11.16 9.67 -12.25
N PHE A 219 10.47 10.50 -11.46
CA PHE A 219 9.54 11.53 -11.93
C PHE A 219 9.86 12.92 -11.33
N PRO A 220 11.08 13.45 -11.58
CA PRO A 220 11.44 14.76 -11.07
C PRO A 220 10.56 15.86 -11.69
N THR A 221 10.17 16.84 -10.85
CA THR A 221 9.36 17.99 -11.26
C THR A 221 10.04 19.31 -10.91
N ASP A 222 9.89 20.30 -11.78
CA ASP A 222 10.26 21.70 -11.52
C ASP A 222 9.08 22.54 -11.00
N GLY A 223 7.94 21.89 -10.70
CA GLY A 223 6.70 22.53 -10.28
C GLY A 223 5.79 22.98 -11.45
N LYS A 224 6.21 22.77 -12.71
CA LYS A 224 5.43 23.08 -13.92
C LYS A 224 5.32 21.89 -14.86
N SER A 225 6.37 21.10 -14.94
CA SER A 225 6.44 19.92 -15.77
C SER A 225 7.06 18.76 -15.00
N VAL A 226 6.71 17.56 -15.39
CA VAL A 226 7.31 16.31 -14.93
C VAL A 226 8.12 15.72 -16.08
N SER A 227 9.23 15.07 -15.77
CA SER A 227 10.03 14.33 -16.74
C SER A 227 10.27 12.91 -16.26
N PHE A 228 10.61 12.00 -17.18
CA PHE A 228 10.98 10.63 -16.82
C PHE A 228 12.51 10.50 -16.78
N ALA A 229 13.06 10.25 -15.59
CA ALA A 229 14.49 10.19 -15.31
C ALA A 229 14.89 8.79 -14.83
N TYR A 230 14.71 7.78 -15.68
CA TYR A 230 15.07 6.39 -15.39
C TYR A 230 16.34 6.00 -16.16
N SER A 231 17.49 6.00 -15.48
CA SER A 231 18.78 5.76 -16.14
C SER A 231 18.88 4.32 -16.66
N LYS A 232 19.67 4.13 -17.72
CA LYS A 232 19.94 2.80 -18.26
C LYS A 232 20.62 1.89 -17.23
N GLU A 233 21.44 2.46 -16.34
CA GLU A 233 22.10 1.73 -15.27
C GLU A 233 21.08 1.25 -14.22
N THR A 234 20.19 2.11 -13.79
CA THR A 234 19.09 1.77 -12.88
C THR A 234 18.16 0.73 -13.50
N ALA A 235 17.81 0.91 -14.78
CA ALA A 235 17.00 -0.05 -15.53
C ALA A 235 17.66 -1.44 -15.62
N ARG A 236 19.01 -1.49 -15.73
CA ARG A 236 19.76 -2.73 -15.73
C ARG A 236 19.71 -3.44 -14.38
N LYS A 237 19.82 -2.72 -13.27
CA LYS A 237 19.62 -3.28 -11.91
C LYS A 237 18.23 -3.92 -11.78
N ALA A 238 17.19 -3.23 -12.23
CA ALA A 238 15.83 -3.77 -12.22
C ALA A 238 15.69 -5.03 -13.09
N TRP A 239 16.29 -5.02 -14.28
CA TRP A 239 16.32 -6.16 -15.18
C TRP A 239 17.00 -7.38 -14.55
N ASP A 240 18.19 -7.20 -14.00
CA ASP A 240 18.97 -8.27 -13.40
C ASP A 240 18.33 -8.85 -12.14
N ALA A 241 17.61 -8.03 -11.37
CA ALA A 241 16.95 -8.45 -10.13
C ALA A 241 15.50 -8.95 -10.31
N TYR A 242 14.86 -8.69 -11.45
CA TYR A 242 13.48 -9.12 -11.71
C TYR A 242 13.36 -10.01 -12.96
N TYR A 243 13.77 -9.50 -14.14
CA TYR A 243 13.58 -10.21 -15.40
C TYR A 243 14.40 -11.52 -15.45
N VAL A 244 15.69 -11.43 -15.14
CA VAL A 244 16.59 -12.59 -15.19
C VAL A 244 16.10 -13.73 -14.31
N PRO A 245 15.83 -13.52 -13.01
CA PRO A 245 15.40 -14.63 -12.15
C PRO A 245 14.04 -15.21 -12.55
N HIS A 246 13.11 -14.44 -13.13
CA HIS A 246 11.86 -14.97 -13.66
C HIS A 246 12.10 -15.86 -14.89
N MET A 247 12.88 -15.41 -15.85
CA MET A 247 13.21 -16.20 -17.05
C MET A 247 13.96 -17.49 -16.74
N MET A 248 14.83 -17.44 -15.72
CA MET A 248 15.56 -18.62 -15.23
C MET A 248 14.69 -19.58 -14.41
N GLY A 249 13.50 -19.16 -13.99
CA GLY A 249 12.58 -19.93 -13.14
C GLY A 249 12.94 -19.91 -11.66
N TRP A 250 13.81 -19.00 -11.23
CA TRP A 250 14.17 -18.82 -9.82
C TRP A 250 13.10 -18.04 -9.05
N TYR A 251 12.40 -17.16 -9.74
CA TYR A 251 11.24 -16.43 -9.24
C TYR A 251 9.97 -16.88 -9.95
N LYS A 252 8.84 -16.63 -9.31
CA LYS A 252 7.51 -16.91 -9.86
C LYS A 252 6.56 -15.78 -9.52
N SER A 253 5.78 -15.34 -10.49
CA SER A 253 4.64 -14.45 -10.25
C SER A 253 3.39 -15.26 -9.96
N SER A 254 2.64 -14.89 -8.91
CA SER A 254 1.35 -15.49 -8.55
C SER A 254 0.50 -14.45 -7.84
N VAL A 255 -0.80 -14.47 -8.07
CA VAL A 255 -1.75 -13.58 -7.39
C VAL A 255 -1.75 -13.82 -5.87
N PHE A 256 -1.54 -15.09 -5.45
CA PHE A 256 -1.52 -15.49 -4.05
C PHE A 256 -0.23 -16.25 -3.73
N ASN A 257 0.87 -15.51 -3.50
CA ASN A 257 2.18 -16.09 -3.22
C ASN A 257 2.22 -16.89 -1.91
N GLN A 258 1.41 -16.53 -0.91
CA GLN A 258 1.25 -17.30 0.33
C GLN A 258 0.76 -18.74 0.06
N ASP A 259 -0.04 -18.97 -0.98
CA ASP A 259 -0.46 -20.33 -1.36
C ASP A 259 0.72 -21.15 -1.92
N GLY A 260 1.68 -20.48 -2.56
CA GLY A 260 2.94 -21.08 -2.97
C GLY A 260 3.78 -21.54 -1.78
N VAL A 261 3.85 -20.75 -0.72
CA VAL A 261 4.51 -21.16 0.53
C VAL A 261 3.74 -22.28 1.21
N LYS A 262 2.40 -22.21 1.24
CA LYS A 262 1.54 -23.25 1.82
C LYS A 262 1.67 -24.60 1.12
N SER A 263 1.81 -24.61 -0.19
CA SER A 263 2.02 -25.84 -0.97
C SER A 263 3.47 -26.32 -1.00
N GLY A 264 4.42 -25.53 -0.46
CA GLY A 264 5.85 -25.82 -0.54
C GLY A 264 6.46 -25.55 -1.92
N SER A 265 5.74 -24.90 -2.83
CA SER A 265 6.24 -24.54 -4.17
C SER A 265 6.99 -23.21 -4.20
N LEU A 266 7.02 -22.47 -3.09
CA LEU A 266 7.83 -21.26 -2.86
C LEU A 266 8.43 -21.32 -1.47
N LEU A 267 9.62 -20.74 -1.30
CA LEU A 267 10.25 -20.56 0.01
C LEU A 267 9.94 -19.21 0.63
N ALA A 268 9.86 -18.18 -0.19
CA ALA A 268 9.68 -16.79 0.25
C ALA A 268 8.78 -16.03 -0.72
N TYR A 269 8.29 -14.86 -0.29
CA TYR A 269 7.60 -13.93 -1.18
C TYR A 269 7.74 -12.48 -0.69
N ILE A 270 7.68 -11.54 -1.63
CA ILE A 270 7.44 -10.13 -1.35
C ILE A 270 5.93 -9.91 -1.24
N GLY A 271 5.49 -9.22 -0.19
CA GLY A 271 4.09 -8.94 0.02
C GLY A 271 3.85 -7.80 1.01
N SER A 272 2.61 -7.29 1.02
CA SER A 272 2.21 -6.22 1.93
C SER A 272 2.23 -6.68 3.39
N SER A 273 2.67 -5.80 4.29
CA SER A 273 2.58 -5.98 5.74
C SER A 273 1.14 -6.31 6.18
N ALA A 274 0.14 -5.71 5.52
CA ALA A 274 -1.27 -5.98 5.76
C ALA A 274 -1.71 -7.42 5.44
N GLY A 275 -0.93 -8.14 4.62
CA GLY A 275 -1.15 -9.55 4.27
C GLY A 275 -0.57 -10.56 5.26
N ALA A 276 0.10 -10.12 6.30
CA ALA A 276 0.82 -11.00 7.24
C ALA A 276 -0.07 -12.08 7.90
N GLY A 277 -1.33 -11.74 8.17
CA GLY A 277 -2.30 -12.68 8.74
C GLY A 277 -2.56 -13.92 7.89
N TYR A 278 -2.29 -13.86 6.59
CA TYR A 278 -2.47 -14.96 5.64
C TYR A 278 -1.23 -15.86 5.48
N PHE A 279 -0.12 -15.56 6.14
CA PHE A 279 1.06 -16.42 6.09
C PHE A 279 0.72 -17.82 6.61
N PRO A 280 1.06 -18.92 5.89
CA PRO A 280 0.69 -20.28 6.30
C PRO A 280 1.46 -20.73 7.55
N LYS A 281 0.77 -21.49 8.43
CA LYS A 281 1.38 -22.09 9.63
C LYS A 281 2.04 -23.43 9.34
N GLU A 282 1.75 -23.99 8.18
CA GLU A 282 2.26 -25.30 7.76
C GLU A 282 2.38 -25.37 6.24
N VAL A 283 3.26 -26.22 5.77
CA VAL A 283 3.31 -26.67 4.38
C VAL A 283 2.47 -27.91 4.23
N ILE A 284 1.62 -27.93 3.20
CA ILE A 284 0.77 -29.07 2.82
C ILE A 284 1.13 -29.45 1.39
N VAL A 285 1.98 -30.48 1.24
CA VAL A 285 2.38 -30.97 -0.10
C VAL A 285 1.27 -31.85 -0.69
N ASP A 286 0.70 -32.72 0.15
CA ASP A 286 -0.47 -33.54 -0.15
C ASP A 286 -1.19 -33.91 1.17
N GLY A 287 -2.26 -34.70 1.10
CA GLY A 287 -3.07 -35.04 2.28
C GLY A 287 -2.35 -35.82 3.38
N GLU A 288 -1.17 -36.40 3.13
CA GLU A 288 -0.37 -37.18 4.07
C GLU A 288 0.94 -36.46 4.47
N ASN A 289 1.43 -35.58 3.64
CA ASN A 289 2.70 -34.88 3.80
C ASN A 289 2.45 -33.41 4.16
N GLN A 290 2.31 -33.13 5.47
CA GLN A 290 2.20 -31.80 6.02
C GLN A 290 3.18 -31.64 7.19
N TYR A 291 3.71 -30.42 7.34
CA TYR A 291 4.61 -30.08 8.45
C TYR A 291 4.51 -28.61 8.84
N PRO A 292 4.63 -28.30 10.14
CA PRO A 292 4.59 -26.93 10.61
C PRO A 292 5.80 -26.14 10.13
N ILE A 293 5.60 -24.85 9.89
CA ILE A 293 6.66 -23.91 9.52
C ILE A 293 6.64 -22.69 10.42
N GLU A 294 7.81 -22.07 10.59
CA GLU A 294 7.98 -20.79 11.24
C GLU A 294 7.95 -19.68 10.17
N CYS A 295 7.23 -18.61 10.45
CA CYS A 295 7.29 -17.37 9.68
C CYS A 295 8.51 -16.56 10.12
N SER A 296 9.29 -16.00 9.19
CA SER A 296 10.08 -14.80 9.46
C SER A 296 9.72 -13.71 8.47
N VAL A 297 9.87 -12.47 8.91
CA VAL A 297 9.60 -11.28 8.11
C VAL A 297 10.82 -10.39 8.15
N ARG A 298 11.27 -9.97 6.99
CA ARG A 298 12.45 -9.12 6.80
C ARG A 298 12.02 -7.81 6.14
N PRO A 299 12.78 -6.72 6.33
CA PRO A 299 12.64 -5.51 5.54
C PRO A 299 12.66 -5.81 4.03
N TYR A 300 12.09 -4.92 3.25
CA TYR A 300 12.18 -4.96 1.79
C TYR A 300 13.65 -4.85 1.35
N PRO A 301 14.13 -5.70 0.44
CA PRO A 301 15.53 -5.70 0.05
C PRO A 301 15.96 -4.38 -0.60
N THR A 302 17.23 -4.02 -0.38
CA THR A 302 17.85 -2.83 -0.96
C THR A 302 18.93 -3.25 -1.97
N PHE A 303 19.15 -2.48 -3.04
CA PHE A 303 20.30 -2.72 -3.91
C PHE A 303 21.61 -2.45 -3.17
N GLU A 304 22.69 -3.21 -3.48
CA GLU A 304 24.00 -3.01 -2.86
C GLU A 304 24.48 -1.57 -3.04
N GLY A 305 24.86 -0.94 -1.91
CA GLY A 305 25.25 0.48 -1.88
C GLY A 305 24.09 1.47 -2.06
N GLY A 306 22.87 1.00 -2.19
CA GLY A 306 21.67 1.81 -2.33
C GLY A 306 21.14 2.39 -1.01
N HIS A 307 20.12 3.21 -1.11
CA HIS A 307 19.45 3.82 0.04
C HIS A 307 18.26 2.98 0.49
N GLY A 308 18.09 2.81 1.80
CA GLY A 308 16.97 2.08 2.39
C GLY A 308 15.65 2.84 2.24
N TYR A 309 14.99 2.70 1.09
CA TYR A 309 13.64 3.21 0.86
C TYR A 309 12.63 2.08 0.79
N MET A 310 11.43 2.36 1.30
CA MET A 310 10.27 1.48 1.29
C MET A 310 9.12 2.10 0.52
N SER A 311 8.28 1.27 -0.07
CA SER A 311 7.02 1.73 -0.63
C SER A 311 6.06 2.15 0.47
N GLN A 312 5.35 3.24 0.23
CA GLN A 312 4.21 3.65 1.04
C GLN A 312 2.96 3.11 0.37
N ARG A 313 2.25 2.22 1.07
CA ARG A 313 1.00 1.60 0.63
C ARG A 313 -0.09 1.82 1.68
N GLY A 314 -1.30 1.38 1.36
CA GLY A 314 -2.49 1.67 2.14
C GLY A 314 -3.16 2.95 1.65
N ALA A 315 -4.45 2.85 1.35
CA ALA A 315 -5.22 3.97 0.85
C ALA A 315 -5.39 5.06 1.91
N ASP A 316 -5.37 6.29 1.47
CA ASP A 316 -5.77 7.46 2.24
C ASP A 316 -7.29 7.66 2.14
N MET A 317 -7.84 8.64 2.87
CA MET A 317 -9.22 9.05 2.71
C MET A 317 -9.32 10.49 2.24
N GLY A 318 -10.16 10.71 1.21
CA GLY A 318 -10.56 12.01 0.70
C GLY A 318 -11.99 12.37 1.11
N ILE A 319 -12.31 13.66 1.06
CA ILE A 319 -13.65 14.20 1.29
C ILE A 319 -14.09 14.93 0.01
N PHE A 320 -15.19 14.53 -0.60
CA PHE A 320 -15.76 15.30 -1.70
C PHE A 320 -16.46 16.57 -1.19
N ARG A 321 -16.33 17.66 -1.97
CA ARG A 321 -17.11 18.87 -1.73
C ARG A 321 -18.61 18.54 -1.75
N SER A 322 -19.31 19.00 -0.72
CA SER A 322 -20.74 18.81 -0.57
C SER A 322 -21.39 20.04 0.09
N GLY A 323 -21.66 20.00 1.35
CA GLY A 323 -22.13 21.14 2.12
C GLY A 323 -21.41 21.22 3.45
N GLU A 324 -21.24 22.43 4.00
CA GLU A 324 -20.44 22.70 5.19
C GLU A 324 -20.68 21.70 6.33
N ALA A 325 -21.94 21.35 6.61
CA ALA A 325 -22.26 20.41 7.67
C ALA A 325 -21.77 18.98 7.39
N ALA A 326 -21.86 18.51 6.14
CA ALA A 326 -21.41 17.18 5.76
C ALA A 326 -19.87 17.12 5.64
N GLU A 327 -19.24 18.16 5.12
CA GLU A 327 -17.78 18.27 5.06
C GLU A 327 -17.15 18.29 6.47
N TYR A 328 -17.72 19.13 7.36
CA TYR A 328 -17.27 19.16 8.76
C TYR A 328 -17.52 17.82 9.48
N ALA A 329 -18.69 17.19 9.28
CA ALA A 329 -18.98 15.88 9.84
C ALA A 329 -17.98 14.81 9.37
N SER A 330 -17.60 14.86 8.09
CA SER A 330 -16.61 13.96 7.49
C SER A 330 -15.22 14.17 8.11
N ALA A 331 -14.78 15.41 8.29
CA ALA A 331 -13.53 15.74 8.95
C ALA A 331 -13.51 15.28 10.43
N GLU A 332 -14.60 15.47 11.18
CA GLU A 332 -14.70 15.00 12.56
C GLU A 332 -14.66 13.46 12.68
N PHE A 333 -15.24 12.73 11.70
CA PHE A 333 -15.10 11.30 11.62
C PHE A 333 -13.65 10.89 11.37
N LEU A 334 -12.95 11.53 10.41
CA LEU A 334 -11.54 11.23 10.11
C LEU A 334 -10.64 11.52 11.33
N LYS A 335 -10.78 12.67 12.00
CA LYS A 335 -10.03 13.01 13.22
C LYS A 335 -10.24 11.96 14.33
N TRP A 336 -11.47 11.51 14.50
CA TRP A 336 -11.80 10.50 15.50
C TRP A 336 -11.22 9.12 15.11
N PHE A 337 -11.31 8.74 13.85
CA PHE A 337 -10.84 7.45 13.36
C PHE A 337 -9.32 7.33 13.38
N THR A 338 -8.62 8.44 13.12
CA THR A 338 -7.15 8.49 13.11
C THR A 338 -6.52 8.86 14.46
N ASP A 339 -7.33 9.19 15.49
CA ASP A 339 -6.82 9.38 16.85
C ASP A 339 -5.98 8.17 17.30
N SER A 340 -4.82 8.43 17.90
CA SER A 340 -3.75 7.44 18.13
C SER A 340 -4.25 6.14 18.75
N GLU A 341 -5.10 6.17 19.77
CA GLU A 341 -5.57 4.97 20.46
C GLU A 341 -6.44 4.09 19.54
N ARG A 342 -7.40 4.70 18.84
CA ARG A 342 -8.31 3.99 17.93
C ARG A 342 -7.61 3.52 16.68
N ASN A 343 -6.70 4.34 16.18
CA ASN A 343 -5.94 4.02 14.99
C ASN A 343 -4.98 2.85 15.22
N ILE A 344 -4.30 2.80 16.39
CA ILE A 344 -3.50 1.64 16.81
C ILE A 344 -4.37 0.38 16.86
N GLU A 345 -5.53 0.46 17.52
CA GLU A 345 -6.43 -0.70 17.64
C GLU A 345 -6.85 -1.24 16.28
N PHE A 346 -7.26 -0.35 15.37
CA PHE A 346 -7.66 -0.73 14.02
C PHE A 346 -6.49 -1.30 13.23
N THR A 347 -5.41 -0.54 13.08
CA THR A 347 -4.29 -0.87 12.19
C THR A 347 -3.52 -2.11 12.65
N ALA A 348 -3.16 -2.19 13.95
CA ALA A 348 -2.42 -3.33 14.48
C ALA A 348 -3.20 -4.65 14.38
N SER A 349 -4.53 -4.61 14.52
CA SER A 349 -5.35 -5.83 14.42
C SER A 349 -5.36 -6.42 13.01
N ILE A 350 -5.12 -5.62 11.98
CA ILE A 350 -5.18 -6.01 10.56
C ILE A 350 -3.82 -5.95 9.85
N GLY A 351 -2.72 -5.76 10.58
CA GLY A 351 -1.36 -5.75 10.02
C GLY A 351 -0.96 -4.44 9.31
N TYR A 352 -1.72 -3.38 9.49
CA TYR A 352 -1.38 -2.04 9.00
C TYR A 352 -0.52 -1.28 10.00
N ILE A 353 0.05 -0.17 9.54
CA ILE A 353 0.87 0.77 10.29
C ILE A 353 -0.01 1.96 10.68
N PRO A 354 -0.03 2.37 11.97
CA PRO A 354 -0.75 3.56 12.39
C PRO A 354 -0.12 4.84 11.82
N VAL A 355 -0.93 5.89 11.70
CA VAL A 355 -0.55 7.07 10.91
C VAL A 355 -0.05 8.26 11.73
N GLU A 356 -0.32 8.30 13.04
CA GLU A 356 0.15 9.37 13.90
C GLU A 356 1.50 9.07 14.55
N ASN A 357 2.34 10.11 14.73
CA ASN A 357 3.65 10.01 15.36
C ASN A 357 3.60 9.41 16.77
N ALA A 358 2.58 9.78 17.56
CA ALA A 358 2.40 9.28 18.92
C ALA A 358 2.13 7.77 18.96
N ALA A 359 1.33 7.27 18.00
CA ALA A 359 1.02 5.84 17.86
C ALA A 359 2.27 5.01 17.55
N LEU A 360 3.12 5.52 16.65
CA LEU A 360 4.35 4.84 16.23
C LEU A 360 5.41 4.75 17.35
N SER A 361 5.30 5.55 18.39
CA SER A 361 6.20 5.53 19.55
C SER A 361 5.85 4.45 20.58
N SER A 362 4.71 3.77 20.44
CA SER A 362 4.17 2.84 21.44
C SER A 362 4.09 1.40 20.95
N ILE A 363 5.26 0.77 20.74
CA ILE A 363 5.35 -0.64 20.28
C ILE A 363 4.60 -1.59 21.25
N GLU A 364 4.65 -1.34 22.58
CA GLU A 364 3.96 -2.17 23.56
C GLU A 364 2.42 -2.13 23.41
N GLU A 365 1.87 -1.01 22.97
CA GLU A 365 0.43 -0.89 22.70
C GLU A 365 0.05 -1.61 21.41
N LEU A 366 0.85 -1.46 20.35
CA LEU A 366 0.67 -2.21 19.09
C LEU A 366 0.60 -3.71 19.36
N GLU A 367 1.50 -4.26 20.20
CA GLU A 367 1.52 -5.69 20.54
C GLU A 367 0.24 -6.18 21.23
N LYS A 368 -0.42 -5.35 22.04
CA LYS A 368 -1.68 -5.72 22.70
C LYS A 368 -2.83 -5.98 21.71
N PHE A 369 -2.87 -5.22 20.61
CA PHE A 369 -3.93 -5.32 19.62
C PHE A 369 -3.63 -6.39 18.56
N VAL A 370 -2.37 -6.60 18.21
CA VAL A 370 -1.95 -7.69 17.31
C VAL A 370 -2.38 -9.07 17.82
N GLN A 371 -2.41 -9.29 19.15
CA GLN A 371 -2.82 -10.56 19.73
C GLN A 371 -4.27 -10.98 19.40
N LYS A 372 -5.07 -10.08 18.87
CA LYS A 372 -6.47 -10.34 18.46
C LYS A 372 -6.61 -10.85 17.02
N SER A 373 -5.51 -10.97 16.27
CA SER A 373 -5.52 -11.47 14.88
C SER A 373 -5.46 -13.00 14.82
N ASP A 374 -5.98 -13.60 13.75
CA ASP A 374 -5.96 -15.05 13.56
C ASP A 374 -4.55 -15.64 13.46
N ASN A 375 -3.57 -14.87 12.99
CA ASN A 375 -2.16 -15.21 12.94
C ASN A 375 -1.30 -14.13 13.62
N ALA A 376 -1.55 -13.94 14.91
CA ALA A 376 -0.92 -12.90 15.71
C ALA A 376 0.61 -12.88 15.63
N GLU A 377 1.25 -14.04 15.51
CA GLU A 377 2.70 -14.13 15.42
C GLU A 377 3.25 -13.53 14.12
N ALA A 378 2.68 -13.88 12.97
CA ALA A 378 3.11 -13.34 11.69
C ALA A 378 2.81 -11.84 11.59
N VAL A 379 1.62 -11.41 12.07
CA VAL A 379 1.26 -9.99 12.12
C VAL A 379 2.22 -9.20 13.01
N LYS A 380 2.55 -9.73 14.21
CA LYS A 380 3.52 -9.09 15.10
C LYS A 380 4.88 -8.91 14.41
N LYS A 381 5.43 -9.98 13.82
CA LYS A 381 6.70 -9.93 13.09
C LYS A 381 6.67 -8.93 11.95
N SER A 382 5.56 -8.87 11.20
CA SER A 382 5.37 -7.93 10.10
C SER A 382 5.36 -6.48 10.57
N VAL A 383 4.57 -6.16 11.59
CA VAL A 383 4.52 -4.80 12.16
C VAL A 383 5.87 -4.40 12.74
N THR A 384 6.54 -5.31 13.47
CA THR A 384 7.88 -5.05 14.01
C THR A 384 8.89 -4.78 12.89
N ALA A 385 8.94 -5.63 11.85
CA ALA A 385 9.85 -5.42 10.71
C ALA A 385 9.57 -4.11 9.96
N ALA A 386 8.29 -3.72 9.81
CA ALA A 386 7.92 -2.45 9.21
C ALA A 386 8.39 -1.27 10.06
N LEU A 387 8.21 -1.31 11.39
CA LEU A 387 8.63 -0.25 12.30
C LEU A 387 10.16 -0.13 12.39
N GLU A 388 10.89 -1.25 12.40
CA GLU A 388 12.36 -1.25 12.36
C GLU A 388 12.86 -0.63 11.04
N ALA A 389 12.30 -1.06 9.92
CA ALA A 389 12.62 -0.50 8.62
C ALA A 389 12.32 1.00 8.52
N MET A 390 11.27 1.49 9.20
CA MET A 390 10.98 2.94 9.31
C MET A 390 12.00 3.73 10.12
N GLN A 391 12.71 3.11 11.04
CA GLN A 391 13.78 3.78 11.80
C GLN A 391 15.07 3.92 10.99
N GLU A 392 15.35 2.96 10.13
CA GLU A 392 16.57 2.86 9.33
C GLU A 392 16.42 3.48 7.93
N GLY A 393 15.22 3.42 7.37
CA GLY A 393 14.88 3.85 6.02
C GLY A 393 13.90 5.00 5.96
N LYS A 394 13.51 5.34 4.74
CA LYS A 394 12.53 6.36 4.43
C LYS A 394 11.40 5.77 3.60
N PHE A 395 10.21 6.29 3.79
CA PHE A 395 9.11 6.02 2.86
C PHE A 395 9.26 6.89 1.62
N TYR A 396 9.04 6.29 0.47
CA TYR A 396 8.83 7.03 -0.76
C TYR A 396 7.36 7.45 -0.85
N ALA A 397 7.12 8.74 -0.84
CA ALA A 397 5.80 9.33 -1.05
C ALA A 397 5.62 9.61 -2.54
N ARG A 398 4.65 8.94 -3.16
CA ARG A 398 4.30 9.15 -4.56
C ARG A 398 3.54 10.47 -4.69
N ARG A 399 4.05 11.39 -5.51
CA ARG A 399 3.38 12.66 -5.81
C ARG A 399 2.58 12.52 -7.09
N PRO A 400 1.26 12.76 -7.06
CA PRO A 400 0.46 12.72 -8.28
C PRO A 400 0.75 13.93 -9.17
N PHE A 401 0.63 13.73 -10.48
CA PHE A 401 0.74 14.73 -11.54
C PHE A 401 -0.22 14.39 -12.68
N GLU A 402 -0.34 15.27 -13.66
CA GLU A 402 -1.19 15.01 -14.83
C GLU A 402 -0.76 13.72 -15.54
N ASN A 403 -1.69 12.81 -15.81
CA ASN A 403 -1.48 11.46 -16.33
C ASN A 403 -0.64 10.53 -15.41
N SER A 404 -0.44 10.86 -14.13
CA SER A 404 0.37 10.03 -13.22
C SER A 404 -0.16 8.62 -13.07
N TYR A 405 -1.48 8.43 -13.13
CA TYR A 405 -2.09 7.11 -13.07
C TYR A 405 -1.66 6.23 -14.26
N GLU A 406 -1.82 6.73 -15.48
CA GLU A 406 -1.46 6.04 -16.73
C GLU A 406 0.04 5.78 -16.81
N VAL A 407 0.85 6.78 -16.48
CA VAL A 407 2.32 6.68 -16.41
C VAL A 407 2.77 5.61 -15.41
N ASN A 408 2.19 5.60 -14.21
CA ASN A 408 2.53 4.61 -13.19
C ASN A 408 2.10 3.19 -13.59
N GLU A 409 0.94 3.02 -14.24
CA GLU A 409 0.50 1.73 -14.78
C GLU A 409 1.46 1.23 -15.86
N LEU A 410 1.84 2.07 -16.81
CA LEU A 410 2.82 1.71 -17.86
C LEU A 410 4.17 1.34 -17.26
N PHE A 411 4.70 2.17 -16.35
CA PHE A 411 6.00 1.94 -15.73
C PHE A 411 6.01 0.67 -14.90
N SER A 412 5.03 0.51 -14.04
CA SER A 412 4.91 -0.62 -13.12
C SER A 412 4.76 -1.96 -13.85
N ARG A 413 4.01 -1.98 -14.96
CA ARG A 413 3.70 -3.22 -15.68
C ARG A 413 4.68 -3.55 -16.79
N SER A 414 5.57 -2.64 -17.14
CA SER A 414 6.46 -2.76 -18.30
C SER A 414 7.32 -4.03 -18.25
N LEU A 415 7.99 -4.28 -17.12
CA LEU A 415 8.87 -5.44 -16.97
C LEU A 415 8.10 -6.74 -16.67
N GLU A 416 6.98 -6.64 -15.95
CA GLU A 416 6.05 -7.76 -15.72
C GLU A 416 5.52 -8.30 -17.07
N LYS A 417 5.01 -7.40 -17.91
CA LYS A 417 4.52 -7.73 -19.24
C LYS A 417 5.63 -8.32 -20.13
N LYS A 418 6.85 -7.77 -20.03
CA LYS A 418 8.00 -8.29 -20.77
C LYS A 418 8.31 -9.73 -20.35
N VAL A 419 8.35 -10.02 -19.05
CA VAL A 419 8.53 -11.38 -18.52
C VAL A 419 7.44 -12.32 -19.03
N GLU A 420 6.17 -11.90 -18.94
CA GLU A 420 5.03 -12.72 -19.40
C GLU A 420 5.14 -13.07 -20.88
N LEU A 421 5.41 -12.09 -21.73
CA LEU A 421 5.55 -12.30 -23.19
C LEU A 421 6.71 -13.25 -23.51
N ASP A 422 7.87 -13.05 -22.90
CA ASP A 422 9.06 -13.86 -23.18
C ASP A 422 8.95 -15.27 -22.61
N LEU A 423 8.31 -15.46 -21.45
CA LEU A 423 8.02 -16.81 -20.92
C LEU A 423 7.05 -17.57 -21.82
N ASN A 424 6.01 -16.90 -22.36
CA ASN A 424 5.08 -17.51 -23.29
C ASN A 424 5.81 -17.91 -24.60
N GLU A 425 6.69 -17.07 -25.12
CA GLU A 425 7.50 -17.39 -26.30
C GLU A 425 8.47 -18.54 -26.01
N LEU A 426 9.16 -18.51 -24.85
CA LEU A 426 10.03 -19.60 -24.42
C LEU A 426 9.29 -20.94 -24.40
N GLN A 427 8.10 -20.97 -23.80
CA GLN A 427 7.29 -22.17 -23.74
C GLN A 427 6.93 -22.67 -25.15
N ASN A 428 6.43 -21.79 -25.99
CA ASN A 428 6.07 -22.16 -27.38
C ASN A 428 7.26 -22.73 -28.18
N ARG A 429 8.44 -22.13 -28.06
CA ARG A 429 9.64 -22.59 -28.77
C ARG A 429 10.11 -23.95 -28.27
N VAL A 430 10.08 -24.17 -26.93
CA VAL A 430 10.42 -25.47 -26.34
C VAL A 430 9.42 -26.55 -26.73
N GLU A 431 8.13 -26.27 -26.78
CA GLU A 431 7.09 -27.18 -27.25
C GLU A 431 7.26 -27.54 -28.73
N ASN A 432 7.84 -26.64 -29.53
CA ASN A 432 8.21 -26.89 -30.94
C ASN A 432 9.56 -27.62 -31.11
N GLY A 433 10.20 -28.04 -30.00
CA GLY A 433 11.39 -28.87 -30.00
C GLY A 433 12.72 -28.15 -29.95
N GLU A 434 12.73 -26.82 -29.68
CA GLU A 434 13.97 -26.09 -29.49
C GLU A 434 14.57 -26.40 -28.09
N ASP A 435 15.89 -26.40 -28.00
CA ASP A 435 16.56 -26.59 -26.71
C ASP A 435 16.33 -25.38 -25.80
N ARG A 436 15.80 -25.65 -24.57
CA ARG A 436 15.43 -24.62 -23.62
C ARG A 436 16.59 -23.69 -23.24
N GLY A 437 17.81 -24.24 -23.06
CA GLY A 437 19.00 -23.46 -22.70
C GLY A 437 19.40 -22.50 -23.82
N THR A 438 19.33 -22.96 -25.07
CA THR A 438 19.57 -22.11 -26.24
C THR A 438 18.58 -20.97 -26.37
N VAL A 439 17.29 -21.25 -26.16
CA VAL A 439 16.23 -20.23 -26.22
C VAL A 439 16.40 -19.19 -25.11
N ILE A 440 16.62 -19.61 -23.85
CA ILE A 440 16.88 -18.69 -22.73
C ILE A 440 18.11 -17.82 -22.99
N SER A 441 19.20 -18.39 -23.52
CA SER A 441 20.42 -17.62 -23.85
C SER A 441 20.11 -16.46 -24.81
N GLY A 442 19.18 -16.65 -25.75
CA GLY A 442 18.72 -15.57 -26.63
C GLY A 442 17.97 -14.45 -25.89
N PHE A 443 17.18 -14.79 -24.87
CA PHE A 443 16.49 -13.78 -24.05
C PHE A 443 17.42 -13.03 -23.10
N MET A 444 18.58 -13.60 -22.75
CA MET A 444 19.59 -12.97 -21.89
C MET A 444 20.53 -12.04 -22.66
N ASP A 445 20.37 -11.90 -23.98
CA ASP A 445 21.18 -11.01 -24.81
C ASP A 445 20.93 -9.53 -24.46
N ASP A 446 22.00 -8.74 -24.46
CA ASP A 446 21.92 -7.30 -24.18
C ASP A 446 21.00 -6.54 -25.14
N GLY A 447 20.80 -7.05 -26.35
CA GLY A 447 19.87 -6.49 -27.31
C GLY A 447 18.41 -6.57 -26.86
N ASN A 448 18.03 -7.65 -26.14
CA ASN A 448 16.69 -7.80 -25.57
C ASN A 448 16.43 -6.76 -24.44
N PHE A 449 17.40 -6.56 -23.55
CA PHE A 449 17.36 -5.49 -22.56
C PHE A 449 17.25 -4.11 -23.20
N GLU A 450 18.11 -3.82 -24.20
CA GLU A 450 18.13 -2.54 -24.88
C GLU A 450 16.79 -2.23 -25.54
N ALA A 451 16.21 -3.21 -26.24
CA ALA A 451 14.92 -3.05 -26.89
C ALA A 451 13.79 -2.73 -25.88
N TRP A 452 13.78 -3.43 -24.74
CA TRP A 452 12.83 -3.13 -23.66
C TRP A 452 13.04 -1.72 -23.11
N TYR A 453 14.28 -1.33 -22.80
CA TYR A 453 14.59 -0.02 -22.22
C TYR A 453 14.19 1.13 -23.14
N GLN A 454 14.50 1.03 -24.44
CA GLN A 454 14.13 2.06 -25.42
C GLN A 454 12.61 2.16 -25.60
N ASN A 455 11.91 1.02 -25.54
CA ASN A 455 10.45 1.02 -25.57
C ASN A 455 9.84 1.69 -24.35
N LEU A 456 10.33 1.35 -23.15
CA LEU A 456 9.93 1.96 -21.88
C LEU A 456 10.09 3.49 -21.93
N MET A 457 11.28 3.96 -22.32
CA MET A 457 11.56 5.40 -22.40
C MET A 457 10.62 6.11 -23.37
N ARG A 458 10.31 5.48 -24.50
CA ARG A 458 9.39 6.05 -25.50
C ARG A 458 7.94 6.11 -24.99
N GLU A 459 7.44 5.01 -24.42
CA GLU A 459 6.06 4.94 -23.94
C GLU A 459 5.81 5.90 -22.78
N ILE A 460 6.68 5.94 -21.78
CA ILE A 460 6.51 6.82 -20.63
C ILE A 460 6.62 8.30 -21.04
N ASN A 461 7.62 8.67 -21.84
CA ASN A 461 7.73 10.05 -22.29
C ASN A 461 6.57 10.47 -23.21
N GLY A 462 6.04 9.56 -24.04
CA GLY A 462 4.86 9.80 -24.86
C GLY A 462 3.63 10.07 -24.00
N GLU A 463 3.42 9.30 -22.92
CA GLU A 463 2.29 9.50 -22.00
C GLU A 463 2.41 10.81 -21.22
N ILE A 464 3.60 11.13 -20.69
CA ILE A 464 3.85 12.41 -19.98
C ILE A 464 3.57 13.61 -20.89
N ASN A 465 3.92 13.52 -22.18
CA ASN A 465 3.71 14.60 -23.15
C ASN A 465 2.30 14.61 -23.78
N GLY A 466 1.44 13.67 -23.46
CA GLY A 466 0.09 13.55 -24.06
C GLY A 466 0.10 13.12 -25.52
N GLU A 467 1.17 12.45 -25.99
CA GLU A 467 1.35 12.04 -27.40
C GLU A 467 0.70 10.68 -27.73
N ILE A 468 0.24 9.92 -26.72
CA ILE A 468 -0.30 8.55 -26.85
C ILE A 468 -1.84 8.52 -27.00
N ASN A 469 -2.52 9.65 -26.89
CA ASN A 469 -3.99 9.74 -26.92
C ASN A 469 -4.60 9.84 -28.34
N GLU A 470 -3.98 9.22 -29.38
CA GLU A 470 -4.59 9.12 -30.73
C GLU A 470 -4.79 7.66 -31.17
#